data_92bbdaae479bced93789e44b63157cc2
#
_entry.id   92bbdaae479bced93789e44b63157cc2
#
_cell.length_a   1.000
_cell.length_b   1.000
_cell.length_c   1.000
_cell.angle_alpha   90.00
_cell.angle_beta   90.00
_cell.angle_gamma   90.00
#
_symmetry.space_group_name_H-M   'P 1'
#
loop_
_entity.id
_entity.type
_entity.pdbx_description
1 polymer ?
#
loop_
_entity_poly.entity_id
_entity_poly.type
_entity_poly.pdbx_seq_one_letter_code
_entity_poly.pdbx_strand_id
1 'polypeptide(L)'
;MIRPAESRDINRIVALSKEMHQEGLYKDIKFDSQKFISTVSYCMRSGFAWVGEKDGLVVCGMLAGIQEYFFSTEKLTNDFGLFVSKDYRKSRLALLLIKQYVNWAKQMSVSEITMGSTNGHQGSGLKKFLEKSLGFECVGEIYKLRN
;
A
#
# COMPACT_ATOMS: atom_id res chain seq x y z
N MET A 1 -3.19 1.45 16.74
CA MET A 1 -3.25 -0.01 16.63
C MET A 1 -3.41 -0.43 15.17
N ILE A 2 -2.72 -1.45 14.75
CA ILE A 2 -2.88 -2.02 13.41
C ILE A 2 -3.44 -3.44 13.51
N ARG A 3 -4.23 -3.85 12.53
CA ARG A 3 -4.86 -5.19 12.45
C ARG A 3 -5.15 -5.57 11.01
N PRO A 4 -5.40 -6.86 10.71
CA PRO A 4 -5.94 -7.25 9.42
C PRO A 4 -7.26 -6.53 9.12
N ALA A 5 -7.48 -6.23 7.85
CA ALA A 5 -8.74 -5.64 7.40
C ALA A 5 -9.87 -6.66 7.45
N GLU A 6 -11.04 -6.20 7.83
CA GLU A 6 -12.28 -6.98 7.86
C GLU A 6 -13.30 -6.44 6.85
N SER A 7 -14.31 -7.21 6.53
CA SER A 7 -15.34 -6.81 5.57
C SER A 7 -16.01 -5.48 5.93
N ARG A 8 -16.17 -5.20 7.22
CA ARG A 8 -16.72 -3.91 7.71
C ARG A 8 -15.85 -2.70 7.37
N ASP A 9 -14.57 -2.92 7.07
CA ASP A 9 -13.62 -1.82 6.77
C ASP A 9 -13.63 -1.42 5.30
N ILE A 10 -14.21 -2.21 4.41
CA ILE A 10 -14.12 -2.01 2.96
C ILE A 10 -14.56 -0.60 2.54
N ASN A 11 -15.72 -0.15 3.05
CA ASN A 11 -16.22 1.18 2.69
C ASN A 11 -15.27 2.30 3.14
N ARG A 12 -14.67 2.15 4.31
CA ARG A 12 -13.71 3.13 4.81
C ARG A 12 -12.40 3.10 4.03
N ILE A 13 -11.93 1.92 3.66
CA ILE A 13 -10.74 1.73 2.81
C ILE A 13 -10.98 2.42 1.45
N VAL A 14 -12.15 2.22 0.85
CA VAL A 14 -12.53 2.91 -0.41
C VAL A 14 -12.47 4.42 -0.24
N ALA A 15 -13.05 4.95 0.83
CA ALA A 15 -13.07 6.40 1.08
C ALA A 15 -11.65 6.98 1.23
N LEU A 16 -10.79 6.32 2.00
CA LEU A 16 -9.40 6.73 2.18
C LEU A 16 -8.61 6.66 0.86
N SER A 17 -8.82 5.60 0.09
CA SER A 17 -8.16 5.44 -1.20
C SER A 17 -8.58 6.51 -2.21
N LYS A 18 -9.86 6.87 -2.24
CA LYS A 18 -10.36 7.98 -3.08
C LYS A 18 -9.73 9.32 -2.68
N GLU A 19 -9.62 9.57 -1.39
CA GLU A 19 -8.98 10.80 -0.87
C GLU A 19 -7.54 10.89 -1.38
N MET A 20 -6.76 9.83 -1.26
CA MET A 20 -5.39 9.77 -1.75
C MET A 20 -5.31 9.87 -3.28
N HIS A 21 -6.22 9.21 -3.99
CA HIS A 21 -6.29 9.24 -5.45
C HIS A 21 -6.44 10.68 -5.99
N GLN A 22 -7.29 11.48 -5.37
CA GLN A 22 -7.52 12.87 -5.77
C GLN A 22 -6.31 13.77 -5.58
N GLU A 23 -5.37 13.38 -4.76
CA GLU A 23 -4.14 14.14 -4.48
C GLU A 23 -2.93 13.62 -5.25
N GLY A 24 -3.01 12.43 -5.85
CA GLY A 24 -1.87 11.73 -6.41
C GLY A 24 -1.63 11.99 -7.88
N LEU A 25 -0.62 11.31 -8.41
CA LEU A 25 -0.20 11.41 -9.82
C LEU A 25 -1.26 10.88 -10.79
N TYR A 26 -2.20 10.07 -10.31
CA TYR A 26 -3.22 9.43 -11.12
C TYR A 26 -4.61 10.04 -10.94
N LYS A 27 -4.70 11.24 -10.38
CA LYS A 27 -5.98 11.92 -10.08
C LYS A 27 -6.89 12.08 -11.29
N ASP A 28 -6.33 12.15 -12.49
CA ASP A 28 -7.10 12.31 -13.75
C ASP A 28 -7.53 10.96 -14.36
N ILE A 29 -7.11 9.85 -13.77
CA ILE A 29 -7.59 8.51 -14.14
C ILE A 29 -8.82 8.22 -13.28
N LYS A 30 -9.91 7.80 -13.93
CA LYS A 30 -11.17 7.52 -13.25
C LYS A 30 -10.99 6.44 -12.17
N PHE A 31 -11.42 6.74 -10.95
CA PHE A 31 -11.47 5.77 -9.87
C PHE A 31 -12.72 4.90 -10.01
N ASP A 32 -12.55 3.61 -10.20
CA ASP A 32 -13.64 2.63 -10.27
C ASP A 32 -13.75 1.92 -8.92
N SER A 33 -14.79 2.25 -8.16
CA SER A 33 -15.01 1.70 -6.81
C SER A 33 -15.21 0.19 -6.83
N GLN A 34 -15.89 -0.37 -7.82
CA GLN A 34 -16.14 -1.81 -7.91
C GLN A 34 -14.84 -2.56 -8.18
N LYS A 35 -14.03 -2.06 -9.09
CA LYS A 35 -12.70 -2.61 -9.36
C LYS A 35 -11.83 -2.56 -8.11
N PHE A 36 -11.86 -1.45 -7.40
CA PHE A 36 -11.08 -1.28 -6.18
C PHE A 36 -11.53 -2.23 -5.08
N ILE A 37 -12.84 -2.38 -4.87
CA ILE A 37 -13.39 -3.35 -3.90
C ILE A 37 -12.94 -4.77 -4.23
N SER A 38 -12.92 -5.16 -5.51
CA SER A 38 -12.42 -6.46 -5.93
C SER A 38 -10.94 -6.65 -5.57
N THR A 39 -10.14 -5.60 -5.71
CA THR A 39 -8.72 -5.61 -5.31
C THR A 39 -8.58 -5.77 -3.79
N VAL A 40 -9.35 -5.02 -3.01
CA VAL A 40 -9.36 -5.16 -1.54
C VAL A 40 -9.72 -6.59 -1.13
N SER A 41 -10.78 -7.15 -1.74
CA SER A 41 -11.22 -8.51 -1.45
C SER A 41 -10.16 -9.56 -1.80
N TYR A 42 -9.47 -9.39 -2.92
CA TYR A 42 -8.34 -10.23 -3.29
C TYR A 42 -7.23 -10.17 -2.23
N CYS A 43 -6.84 -8.96 -1.82
CA CYS A 43 -5.80 -8.77 -0.81
C CYS A 43 -6.18 -9.39 0.54
N MET A 44 -7.45 -9.32 0.92
CA MET A 44 -7.95 -9.95 2.15
C MET A 44 -7.88 -11.47 2.12
N ARG A 45 -8.11 -12.08 0.95
CA ARG A 45 -8.10 -13.54 0.80
C ARG A 45 -6.72 -14.12 0.56
N SER A 46 -5.93 -13.47 -0.27
CA SER A 46 -4.72 -14.08 -0.87
C SER A 46 -3.49 -13.19 -0.82
N GLY A 47 -3.61 -11.97 -0.34
CA GLY A 47 -2.54 -10.99 -0.27
C GLY A 47 -2.40 -10.40 1.14
N PHE A 48 -2.13 -9.13 1.17
CA PHE A 48 -1.98 -8.35 2.39
C PHE A 48 -3.01 -7.21 2.39
N ALA A 49 -3.83 -7.17 3.43
CA ALA A 49 -4.78 -6.08 3.64
C ALA A 49 -4.84 -5.80 5.15
N TRP A 50 -4.28 -4.68 5.57
CA TRP A 50 -4.23 -4.27 6.97
C TRP A 50 -4.65 -2.82 7.12
N VAL A 51 -5.20 -2.49 8.26
CA VAL A 51 -5.66 -1.14 8.61
C VAL A 51 -5.05 -0.67 9.91
N GLY A 52 -4.97 0.64 10.06
CA GLY A 52 -4.61 1.28 11.31
C GLY A 52 -5.79 2.04 11.86
N GLU A 53 -6.05 1.85 13.13
CA GLU A 53 -7.14 2.49 13.87
C GLU A 53 -6.64 3.47 14.92
N LYS A 54 -7.38 4.56 15.07
CA LYS A 54 -7.26 5.48 16.19
C LYS A 54 -8.65 5.85 16.68
N ASP A 55 -8.87 5.70 17.99
CA ASP A 55 -10.14 6.01 18.65
C ASP A 55 -11.35 5.33 17.97
N GLY A 56 -11.17 4.06 17.57
CA GLY A 56 -12.21 3.25 16.91
C GLY A 56 -12.46 3.57 15.44
N LEU A 57 -11.69 4.48 14.85
CA LEU A 57 -11.81 4.85 13.45
C LEU A 57 -10.61 4.35 12.63
N VAL A 58 -10.87 3.71 11.50
CA VAL A 58 -9.83 3.37 10.53
C VAL A 58 -9.32 4.65 9.87
N VAL A 59 -8.05 4.97 10.07
CA VAL A 59 -7.41 6.21 9.61
C VAL A 59 -6.32 5.97 8.55
N CYS A 60 -5.90 4.73 8.36
CA CYS A 60 -4.97 4.36 7.30
C CYS A 60 -5.17 2.89 6.94
N GLY A 61 -4.63 2.51 5.78
CA GLY A 61 -4.66 1.13 5.31
C GLY A 61 -3.58 0.87 4.28
N MET A 62 -3.22 -0.40 4.12
CA MET A 62 -2.25 -0.84 3.13
C MET A 62 -2.72 -2.13 2.47
N LEU A 63 -2.57 -2.17 1.16
CA LEU A 63 -2.89 -3.34 0.33
C LEU A 63 -1.64 -3.77 -0.44
N ALA A 64 -1.42 -5.07 -0.52
CA ALA A 64 -0.34 -5.64 -1.32
C ALA A 64 -0.71 -7.02 -1.84
N GLY A 65 -0.01 -7.46 -2.86
CA GLY A 65 -0.23 -8.75 -3.49
C GLY A 65 1.06 -9.49 -3.79
N ILE A 66 0.90 -10.71 -4.29
CA ILE A 66 1.99 -11.57 -4.76
C ILE A 66 1.79 -11.77 -6.26
N GLN A 67 2.86 -11.64 -7.02
CA GLN A 67 2.83 -11.89 -8.46
C GLN A 67 4.10 -12.58 -8.94
N GLU A 68 4.02 -13.25 -10.07
CA GLU A 68 5.19 -13.80 -10.74
C GLU A 68 5.90 -12.71 -11.55
N TYR A 69 7.21 -12.86 -11.73
CA TYR A 69 7.94 -12.08 -12.73
C TYR A 69 7.45 -12.48 -14.13
N PHE A 70 7.47 -11.55 -15.08
CA PHE A 70 7.04 -11.86 -16.44
C PHE A 70 7.97 -12.86 -17.14
N PHE A 71 9.17 -13.07 -16.62
CA PHE A 71 10.19 -13.95 -17.17
C PHE A 71 10.49 -15.18 -16.31
N SER A 72 9.81 -15.36 -15.17
CA SER A 72 10.11 -16.42 -14.21
C SER A 72 8.87 -16.84 -13.45
N THR A 73 8.87 -18.09 -12.97
CA THR A 73 7.85 -18.57 -12.02
C THR A 73 8.16 -18.18 -10.58
N GLU A 74 9.32 -17.59 -10.32
CA GLU A 74 9.60 -16.98 -9.03
C GLU A 74 8.69 -15.77 -8.81
N LYS A 75 8.45 -15.44 -7.55
CA LYS A 75 7.45 -14.46 -7.17
C LYS A 75 8.05 -13.29 -6.40
N LEU A 76 7.33 -12.19 -6.45
CA LEU A 76 7.60 -11.01 -5.63
C LEU A 76 6.31 -10.54 -4.96
N THR A 77 6.46 -9.80 -3.87
CA THR A 77 5.36 -9.01 -3.33
C THR A 77 5.49 -7.57 -3.80
N ASN A 78 4.35 -6.92 -4.04
CA ASN A 78 4.31 -5.49 -4.35
C ASN A 78 3.09 -4.85 -3.68
N ASP A 79 3.24 -3.61 -3.28
CA ASP A 79 2.13 -2.84 -2.73
C ASP A 79 1.21 -2.33 -3.85
N PHE A 80 -0.09 -2.32 -3.57
CA PHE A 80 -1.09 -1.66 -4.42
C PHE A 80 -1.38 -0.25 -3.94
N GLY A 81 -1.20 0.00 -2.65
CA GLY A 81 -1.37 1.31 -2.08
C GLY A 81 -1.24 1.34 -0.56
N LEU A 82 -0.75 2.47 -0.10
CA LEU A 82 -0.75 2.86 1.30
C LEU A 82 -1.51 4.18 1.37
N PHE A 83 -2.64 4.20 2.06
CA PHE A 83 -3.49 5.37 2.17
C PHE A 83 -3.61 5.80 3.62
N VAL A 84 -3.47 7.09 3.85
CA VAL A 84 -3.50 7.69 5.19
C VAL A 84 -4.38 8.93 5.14
N SER A 85 -5.35 9.00 6.04
CA SER A 85 -6.17 10.20 6.23
C SER A 85 -5.28 11.42 6.52
N LYS A 86 -5.64 12.57 5.97
CA LYS A 86 -4.84 13.81 6.06
C LYS A 86 -4.41 14.14 7.49
N ASP A 87 -5.33 14.01 8.44
CA ASP A 87 -5.09 14.37 9.84
C ASP A 87 -4.12 13.42 10.56
N TYR A 88 -3.81 12.27 9.95
CA TYR A 88 -3.02 11.22 10.57
C TYR A 88 -1.69 10.92 9.85
N ARG A 89 -1.33 11.72 8.85
CA ARG A 89 -0.11 11.49 8.03
C ARG A 89 1.19 11.61 8.81
N LYS A 90 1.18 12.30 9.94
CA LYS A 90 2.33 12.40 10.84
C LYS A 90 2.34 11.32 11.92
N SER A 91 1.34 10.42 11.95
CA SER A 91 1.29 9.34 12.90
C SER A 91 2.23 8.21 12.51
N ARG A 92 2.59 7.36 13.48
CA ARG A 92 3.43 6.19 13.23
C ARG A 92 2.68 5.01 12.60
N LEU A 93 1.36 5.10 12.43
CA LEU A 93 0.54 3.98 11.96
C LEU A 93 0.95 3.50 10.57
N ALA A 94 1.24 4.43 9.66
CA ALA A 94 1.70 4.07 8.32
C ALA A 94 3.00 3.28 8.35
N LEU A 95 3.94 3.68 9.19
CA LEU A 95 5.23 2.97 9.34
C LEU A 95 5.03 1.59 9.94
N LEU A 96 4.09 1.43 10.87
CA LEU A 96 3.74 0.14 11.45
C LEU A 96 3.13 -0.78 10.39
N LEU A 97 2.27 -0.25 9.52
CA LEU A 97 1.69 -1.02 8.40
C LEU A 97 2.78 -1.51 7.45
N ILE A 98 3.74 -0.65 7.09
CA ILE A 98 4.86 -1.03 6.23
C ILE A 98 5.71 -2.14 6.88
N LYS A 99 6.02 -2.01 8.16
CA LYS A 99 6.74 -3.06 8.90
C LYS A 99 5.98 -4.38 8.89
N GLN A 100 4.67 -4.32 9.10
CA GLN A 100 3.82 -5.51 9.09
C GLN A 100 3.76 -6.14 7.69
N TYR A 101 3.70 -5.33 6.64
CA TYR A 101 3.80 -5.80 5.26
C TYR A 101 5.11 -6.56 5.01
N VAL A 102 6.23 -6.01 5.42
CA VAL A 102 7.53 -6.67 5.27
C VAL A 102 7.58 -7.98 6.06
N ASN A 103 7.05 -7.99 7.29
CA ASN A 103 6.99 -9.20 8.10
C ASN A 103 6.14 -10.29 7.45
N TRP A 104 4.98 -9.92 6.91
CA TRP A 104 4.13 -10.83 6.15
C TRP A 104 4.84 -11.37 4.91
N ALA A 105 5.44 -10.49 4.12
CA ALA A 105 6.11 -10.86 2.87
C ALA A 105 7.29 -11.81 3.09
N LYS A 106 8.03 -11.64 4.19
CA LYS A 106 9.13 -12.53 4.57
C LYS A 106 8.67 -13.96 4.89
N GLN A 107 7.41 -14.15 5.21
CA GLN A 107 6.82 -15.47 5.47
C GLN A 107 6.30 -16.13 4.20
N MET A 108 6.22 -15.39 3.11
CA MET A 108 5.78 -15.90 1.81
C MET A 108 6.98 -16.45 1.04
N SER A 109 6.72 -17.38 0.11
CA SER A 109 7.76 -17.95 -0.77
C SER A 109 8.01 -17.00 -1.93
N VAL A 110 8.65 -15.86 -1.66
CA VAL A 110 8.95 -14.82 -2.65
C VAL A 110 10.44 -14.52 -2.68
N SER A 111 10.93 -14.17 -3.86
CA SER A 111 12.34 -13.81 -4.07
C SER A 111 12.64 -12.38 -3.66
N GLU A 112 11.67 -11.48 -3.84
CA GLU A 112 11.84 -10.07 -3.52
C GLU A 112 10.58 -9.48 -2.90
N ILE A 113 10.79 -8.46 -2.08
CA ILE A 113 9.74 -7.63 -1.49
C ILE A 113 9.90 -6.24 -2.09
N THR A 114 8.88 -5.74 -2.79
CA THR A 114 8.95 -4.43 -3.43
C THR A 114 7.91 -3.48 -2.86
N MET A 115 8.22 -2.20 -2.92
CA MET A 115 7.30 -1.14 -2.55
C MET A 115 7.56 0.08 -3.44
N GLY A 116 6.50 0.63 -4.01
CA GLY A 116 6.56 1.83 -4.83
C GLY A 116 6.19 3.09 -4.05
N SER A 117 6.60 4.23 -4.57
CA SER A 117 6.19 5.54 -4.06
C SER A 117 5.90 6.45 -5.25
N THR A 118 4.63 6.50 -5.66
CA THR A 118 4.19 7.24 -6.86
C THR A 118 3.12 8.29 -6.55
N ASN A 119 2.86 8.57 -5.28
CA ASN A 119 1.79 9.47 -4.87
C ASN A 119 2.16 10.97 -4.88
N GLY A 120 3.35 11.31 -5.34
CA GLY A 120 3.83 12.71 -5.38
C GLY A 120 4.27 13.27 -4.04
N HIS A 121 3.97 12.60 -2.94
CA HIS A 121 4.44 12.97 -1.61
C HIS A 121 5.79 12.31 -1.35
N GLN A 122 6.79 12.73 -2.10
CA GLN A 122 8.15 12.23 -1.94
C GLN A 122 8.79 12.87 -0.72
N GLY A 123 8.16 12.68 0.44
CA GLY A 123 8.74 13.06 1.69
C GLY A 123 10.01 12.26 1.93
N SER A 124 11.09 12.95 2.27
CA SER A 124 12.35 12.35 2.69
C SER A 124 12.18 11.31 3.81
N GLY A 125 11.08 11.38 4.56
CA GLY A 125 10.78 10.48 5.67
C GLY A 125 10.50 9.04 5.23
N LEU A 126 9.66 8.81 4.22
CA LEU A 126 9.36 7.46 3.74
C LEU A 126 10.59 6.81 3.10
N LYS A 127 11.29 7.53 2.23
CA LYS A 127 12.52 7.05 1.60
C LYS A 127 13.56 6.66 2.65
N LYS A 128 13.80 7.53 3.61
CA LYS A 128 14.75 7.27 4.70
C LYS A 128 14.36 6.05 5.53
N PHE A 129 13.07 5.90 5.82
CA PHE A 129 12.57 4.75 6.56
C PHE A 129 12.78 3.45 5.79
N LEU A 130 12.43 3.41 4.50
CA LEU A 130 12.62 2.22 3.67
C LEU A 130 14.10 1.85 3.55
N GLU A 131 14.96 2.79 3.24
CA GLU A 131 16.37 2.52 3.00
C GLU A 131 17.14 2.22 4.29
N LYS A 132 16.96 3.04 5.33
CA LYS A 132 17.77 2.96 6.55
C LYS A 132 17.19 2.04 7.61
N SER A 133 15.88 1.99 7.76
CA SER A 133 15.26 1.18 8.80
C SER A 133 14.87 -0.21 8.33
N LEU A 134 14.54 -0.39 7.05
CA LEU A 134 14.07 -1.67 6.51
C LEU A 134 15.02 -2.29 5.48
N GLY A 135 16.05 -1.59 5.05
CA GLY A 135 17.07 -2.13 4.14
C GLY A 135 16.65 -2.24 2.68
N PHE A 136 15.64 -1.49 2.26
CA PHE A 136 15.27 -1.41 0.84
C PHE A 136 16.34 -0.66 0.03
N GLU A 137 16.44 -1.01 -1.24
CA GLU A 137 17.28 -0.33 -2.22
C GLU A 137 16.39 0.25 -3.31
N CYS A 138 16.62 1.48 -3.71
CA CYS A 138 15.92 2.09 -4.84
C CYS A 138 16.51 1.55 -6.14
N VAL A 139 15.69 0.81 -6.92
CA VAL A 139 16.17 0.06 -8.09
C VAL A 139 15.66 0.60 -9.43
N GLY A 140 14.92 1.71 -9.43
CA GLY A 140 14.41 2.24 -10.68
C GLY A 140 13.58 3.49 -10.53
N GLU A 141 13.09 3.96 -11.67
CA GLU A 141 12.23 5.14 -11.77
C GLU A 141 11.08 4.83 -12.70
N ILE A 142 9.99 5.58 -12.57
CA ILE A 142 8.82 5.47 -13.45
C ILE A 142 8.66 6.78 -14.21
N TYR A 143 8.57 6.68 -15.52
CA TYR A 143 8.29 7.81 -16.41
C TYR A 143 6.90 7.60 -17.01
N LYS A 144 6.09 8.66 -17.09
CA LYS A 144 4.78 8.58 -17.73
C LYS A 144 4.60 9.65 -18.81
N LEU A 145 3.96 9.25 -19.87
CA LEU A 145 3.47 10.16 -20.91
C LEU A 145 1.95 10.05 -20.95
N ARG A 146 1.26 11.17 -20.86
CA ARG A 146 -0.21 11.18 -20.97
C ARG A 146 -0.61 11.14 -22.43
N ASN A 147 -1.56 10.26 -22.71
CA ASN A 147 -2.12 10.15 -24.06
C ASN A 147 -3.19 11.23 -24.31
#